data_5b715be7203bb26ce70a74ae6a59dc30
#
_entry.id   5b715be7203bb26ce70a74ae6a59dc30
#
_cell.length_a   1.000
_cell.length_b   1.000
_cell.length_c   1.000
_cell.angle_alpha   90.00
_cell.angle_beta   90.00
_cell.angle_gamma   90.00
#
_symmetry.space_group_name_H-M   'P 1'
#
loop_
_entity.id
_entity.type
_entity.pdbx_description
1 polymer ?
#
loop_
_entity_poly.entity_id
_entity_poly.type
_entity_poly.pdbx_seq_one_letter_code
_entity_poly.pdbx_strand_id
1 'polypeptide(L)'
;MPEIMLDWLSGHPLAQSSGHLGVTITGGDGPCLEGMRVLTQLVATYPQGFKVWMGPFIPIIRLCHPNILRSVVNASAAIAPKDEFFYSFLKPWLGDGLLLSSGDKWSRHRRMLTPAFHFNILKPYMKIFNESVNIMHAKWQCLASEGSARLDMFEHISLMTLDSLQKCVFSFDSHCQEKPSEYIAAILELSALVSKRHHETLLHLDFLYYLTPDGRRFRRACRLVHDFTDAVIQERRRTLPSQGVDDFLQAKAKSKTLDFIDVLLLSKDEDGKELSDEDIRAEADTFMFEGHDTTASGLSWVLYHLAKHPEYQERCRREVQELLKDREPKEIEWDDLAQLPFLTMCVKESLRLHPPVPVISRHVTQDIVVPDGRVIPKGVICLISVLGTHHNPTVWPDPEVLPAPSRGGRVLIRRLQHHLPPRHTQLSVSPRLAVLGVPTQQASLVSPPGL
;
A
#
# COMPACT_ATOMS: atom_id res chain seq x y z
N MET A 1 23.01 -6.67 30.03
CA MET A 1 23.52 -7.65 29.07
C MET A 1 22.43 -7.97 28.07
N PRO A 2 22.49 -7.46 26.87
CA PRO A 2 21.73 -8.05 25.81
C PRO A 2 22.69 -8.53 24.72
N GLU A 3 23.04 -9.80 24.76
CA GLU A 3 23.64 -10.46 23.63
C GLU A 3 22.59 -10.58 22.53
N ILE A 4 22.88 -10.03 21.38
CA ILE A 4 22.10 -10.17 20.16
C ILE A 4 22.28 -11.63 19.69
N MET A 5 21.33 -12.50 19.99
CA MET A 5 21.31 -13.84 19.45
C MET A 5 20.90 -13.79 17.96
N LEU A 6 21.89 -13.75 17.08
CA LEU A 6 21.72 -13.83 15.62
C LEU A 6 21.57 -15.28 15.12
N ASP A 7 21.59 -16.26 16.02
CA ASP A 7 21.81 -17.67 15.66
C ASP A 7 20.58 -18.45 15.15
N TRP A 8 19.39 -17.88 15.26
CA TRP A 8 18.19 -18.68 14.99
C TRP A 8 17.98 -19.03 13.50
N LEU A 9 18.44 -18.20 12.58
CA LEU A 9 18.20 -18.37 11.15
C LEU A 9 19.42 -18.81 10.33
N SER A 10 20.63 -18.82 10.89
CA SER A 10 21.84 -19.12 10.16
C SER A 10 22.22 -20.61 10.11
N GLY A 11 21.66 -21.45 10.98
CA GLY A 11 21.96 -22.89 11.04
C GLY A 11 23.43 -23.23 11.32
N HIS A 12 24.26 -22.24 11.73
CA HIS A 12 25.65 -22.42 12.10
C HIS A 12 25.85 -22.29 13.61
N PRO A 13 26.58 -23.21 14.27
CA PRO A 13 26.98 -23.02 15.64
C PRO A 13 28.01 -21.88 15.74
N LEU A 14 27.66 -20.88 16.54
CA LEU A 14 28.54 -19.90 17.18
C LEU A 14 29.80 -19.50 16.41
N ALA A 15 29.73 -18.50 15.58
CA ALA A 15 30.88 -17.64 15.32
C ALA A 15 31.00 -16.64 16.47
N GLN A 16 31.84 -16.92 17.43
CA GLN A 16 32.30 -15.94 18.40
C GLN A 16 33.10 -14.87 17.67
N SER A 17 32.49 -13.74 17.41
CA SER A 17 33.20 -12.48 17.22
C SER A 17 32.45 -11.39 17.97
N SER A 18 33.09 -10.91 19.02
CA SER A 18 32.75 -9.76 19.82
C SER A 18 32.64 -8.50 18.95
N GLY A 19 31.41 -8.15 18.59
CA GLY A 19 31.07 -6.88 17.96
C GLY A 19 29.67 -6.49 18.37
N HIS A 20 29.56 -5.56 19.30
CA HIS A 20 28.31 -4.95 19.70
C HIS A 20 27.72 -4.15 18.53
N LEU A 21 26.75 -4.73 17.80
CA LEU A 21 25.87 -3.99 16.89
C LEU A 21 24.51 -3.81 17.57
N GLY A 22 24.50 -2.92 18.56
CA GLY A 22 23.26 -2.28 19.00
C GLY A 22 22.82 -1.30 17.93
N VAL A 23 21.95 -1.73 16.99
CA VAL A 23 21.27 -0.81 16.09
C VAL A 23 20.18 -0.12 16.88
N THR A 24 20.56 0.94 17.60
CA THR A 24 19.64 1.93 18.13
C THR A 24 19.30 2.85 16.97
N ILE A 25 18.10 2.75 16.42
CA ILE A 25 17.59 3.71 15.43
C ILE A 25 17.28 4.99 16.21
N THR A 26 18.27 5.88 16.33
CA THR A 26 18.08 7.21 16.88
C THR A 26 17.73 8.18 15.75
N GLY A 27 16.68 8.99 15.96
CA GLY A 27 16.21 9.97 15.00
C GLY A 27 17.23 11.07 14.72
N GLY A 28 17.48 11.31 13.43
CA GLY A 28 18.21 12.43 12.87
C GLY A 28 17.89 12.53 11.38
N ASP A 29 17.97 13.70 10.78
CA ASP A 29 17.62 13.98 9.39
C ASP A 29 18.44 13.11 8.40
N GLY A 30 17.84 11.98 7.97
CA GLY A 30 18.45 10.98 7.09
C GLY A 30 18.25 9.51 7.47
N PRO A 31 17.48 9.15 8.53
CA PRO A 31 17.46 7.79 9.06
C PRO A 31 16.79 6.75 8.14
N CYS A 32 15.96 7.16 7.21
CA CYS A 32 15.21 6.23 6.36
C CYS A 32 16.13 5.56 5.31
N LEU A 33 16.98 6.33 4.65
CA LEU A 33 17.94 5.81 3.67
C LEU A 33 19.04 4.97 4.33
N GLU A 34 19.54 5.39 5.49
CA GLU A 34 20.53 4.63 6.25
C GLU A 34 19.90 3.32 6.77
N GLY A 35 18.68 3.36 7.28
CA GLY A 35 17.93 2.19 7.71
C GLY A 35 17.68 1.19 6.56
N MET A 36 17.40 1.66 5.34
CA MET A 36 17.27 0.82 4.15
C MET A 36 18.60 0.16 3.77
N ARG A 37 19.72 0.89 3.81
CA ARG A 37 21.06 0.34 3.52
C ARG A 37 21.46 -0.73 4.54
N VAL A 38 21.25 -0.48 5.81
CA VAL A 38 21.50 -1.46 6.88
C VAL A 38 20.65 -2.70 6.67
N LEU A 39 19.37 -2.54 6.32
CA LEU A 39 18.50 -3.66 6.01
C LEU A 39 19.03 -4.49 4.83
N THR A 40 19.43 -3.85 3.74
CA THR A 40 19.95 -4.55 2.55
C THR A 40 21.23 -5.33 2.89
N GLN A 41 22.13 -4.75 3.70
CA GLN A 41 23.33 -5.44 4.19
C GLN A 41 22.99 -6.64 5.08
N LEU A 42 22.04 -6.50 5.99
CA LEU A 42 21.58 -7.60 6.85
C LEU A 42 20.93 -8.71 6.03
N VAL A 43 20.16 -8.38 5.00
CA VAL A 43 19.54 -9.37 4.10
C VAL A 43 20.60 -10.11 3.27
N ALA A 44 21.66 -9.43 2.83
CA ALA A 44 22.77 -10.07 2.13
C ALA A 44 23.51 -11.05 3.04
N THR A 45 23.66 -10.72 4.33
CA THR A 45 24.31 -11.57 5.33
C THR A 45 23.41 -12.72 5.80
N TYR A 46 22.12 -12.44 6.02
CA TYR A 46 21.12 -13.37 6.55
C TYR A 46 19.90 -13.47 5.60
N PRO A 47 20.07 -14.13 4.44
CA PRO A 47 19.07 -14.09 3.37
C PRO A 47 17.74 -14.77 3.71
N GLN A 48 17.71 -15.68 4.67
CA GLN A 48 16.47 -16.33 5.10
C GLN A 48 15.64 -15.41 6.01
N GLY A 49 16.33 -14.63 6.85
CA GLY A 49 15.77 -13.74 7.84
C GLY A 49 16.63 -13.68 9.09
N PHE A 50 16.28 -12.80 10.02
CA PHE A 50 17.05 -12.57 11.23
C PHE A 50 16.16 -12.11 12.38
N LYS A 51 16.64 -12.32 13.61
CA LYS A 51 15.99 -11.87 14.82
C LYS A 51 16.51 -10.49 15.23
N VAL A 52 15.60 -9.61 15.59
CA VAL A 52 15.91 -8.31 16.19
C VAL A 52 15.10 -8.15 17.49
N TRP A 53 15.55 -7.26 18.37
CA TRP A 53 14.83 -6.92 19.58
C TRP A 53 14.37 -5.47 19.52
N MET A 54 13.13 -5.23 19.82
CA MET A 54 12.63 -3.89 20.08
C MET A 54 12.62 -3.64 21.58
N GLY A 55 13.55 -2.80 22.01
CA GLY A 55 13.88 -2.70 23.42
C GLY A 55 14.37 -4.05 23.99
N PRO A 56 14.31 -4.25 25.30
CA PRO A 56 14.80 -5.48 25.96
C PRO A 56 13.79 -6.64 25.96
N PHE A 57 12.53 -6.41 25.54
CA PHE A 57 11.44 -7.34 25.83
C PHE A 57 10.71 -7.91 24.62
N ILE A 58 10.70 -7.23 23.48
CA ILE A 58 9.90 -7.64 22.33
C ILE A 58 10.78 -8.29 21.25
N PRO A 59 10.75 -9.63 21.14
CA PRO A 59 11.46 -10.35 20.09
C PRO A 59 10.71 -10.22 18.77
N ILE A 60 11.42 -9.84 17.73
CA ILE A 60 10.89 -9.70 16.38
C ILE A 60 11.71 -10.56 15.44
N ILE A 61 11.06 -11.34 14.60
CA ILE A 61 11.72 -12.09 13.51
C ILE A 61 11.41 -11.40 12.19
N ARG A 62 12.44 -10.91 11.51
CA ARG A 62 12.31 -10.36 10.17
C ARG A 62 12.55 -11.45 9.14
N LEU A 63 11.57 -11.71 8.30
CA LEU A 63 11.59 -12.74 7.27
C LEU A 63 11.85 -12.08 5.91
N CYS A 64 12.85 -12.61 5.16
CA CYS A 64 13.36 -11.99 3.93
C CYS A 64 13.43 -12.97 2.73
N HIS A 65 12.97 -14.22 2.88
CA HIS A 65 13.05 -15.23 1.82
C HIS A 65 11.69 -15.90 1.58
N PRO A 66 11.26 -16.07 0.29
CA PRO A 66 9.96 -16.62 -0.05
C PRO A 66 9.65 -17.98 0.57
N ASN A 67 10.66 -18.86 0.70
CA ASN A 67 10.45 -20.20 1.25
C ASN A 67 9.95 -20.17 2.71
N ILE A 68 10.43 -19.23 3.52
CA ILE A 68 10.00 -19.10 4.93
C ILE A 68 8.75 -18.24 5.02
N LEU A 69 8.68 -17.16 4.24
CA LEU A 69 7.52 -16.27 4.20
C LEU A 69 6.21 -17.02 3.96
N ARG A 70 6.22 -18.01 3.06
CA ARG A 70 5.03 -18.81 2.73
C ARG A 70 4.39 -19.46 3.95
N SER A 71 5.19 -19.94 4.91
CA SER A 71 4.67 -20.58 6.11
C SER A 71 3.86 -19.64 6.99
N VAL A 72 4.22 -18.34 7.03
CA VAL A 72 3.51 -17.33 7.81
C VAL A 72 2.36 -16.72 7.00
N VAL A 73 2.58 -16.42 5.73
CA VAL A 73 1.54 -15.77 4.87
C VAL A 73 0.37 -16.71 4.59
N ASN A 74 0.64 -18.02 4.45
CA ASN A 74 -0.38 -19.03 4.21
C ASN A 74 -0.99 -19.60 5.51
N ALA A 75 -0.46 -19.22 6.67
CA ALA A 75 -1.07 -19.58 7.94
C ALA A 75 -2.46 -18.94 8.06
N SER A 76 -3.38 -19.65 8.75
CA SER A 76 -4.70 -19.08 9.00
C SER A 76 -4.63 -17.80 9.84
N ALA A 77 -5.63 -16.95 9.72
CA ALA A 77 -5.72 -15.72 10.51
C ALA A 77 -5.76 -15.99 12.03
N ALA A 78 -6.12 -17.20 12.47
CA ALA A 78 -6.06 -17.62 13.87
C ALA A 78 -4.62 -17.91 14.33
N ILE A 79 -3.74 -18.37 13.42
CA ILE A 79 -2.34 -18.70 13.72
C ILE A 79 -1.41 -17.51 13.55
N ALA A 80 -1.61 -16.70 12.52
CA ALA A 80 -0.82 -15.53 12.24
C ALA A 80 -1.71 -14.30 11.96
N PRO A 81 -2.46 -13.80 12.96
CA PRO A 81 -3.25 -12.59 12.82
C PRO A 81 -2.38 -11.37 12.55
N LYS A 82 -3.00 -10.26 12.17
CA LYS A 82 -2.34 -8.95 12.11
C LYS A 82 -1.77 -8.62 13.49
N ASP A 83 -0.62 -7.98 13.49
CA ASP A 83 0.02 -7.54 14.72
C ASP A 83 -0.65 -6.27 15.25
N GLU A 84 -1.19 -6.33 16.45
CA GLU A 84 -1.88 -5.20 17.05
C GLU A 84 -0.92 -4.09 17.50
N PHE A 85 0.32 -4.42 17.83
CA PHE A 85 1.26 -3.43 18.37
C PHE A 85 1.57 -2.31 17.38
N PHE A 86 1.98 -2.64 16.16
CA PHE A 86 2.28 -1.64 15.13
C PHE A 86 1.03 -1.00 14.54
N TYR A 87 -0.05 -1.75 14.40
CA TYR A 87 -1.28 -1.25 13.81
C TYR A 87 -2.14 -0.40 14.78
N SER A 88 -1.92 -0.51 16.10
CA SER A 88 -2.68 0.28 17.10
C SER A 88 -2.57 1.79 16.91
N PHE A 89 -1.44 2.28 16.39
CA PHE A 89 -1.21 3.71 16.19
C PHE A 89 -2.11 4.33 15.10
N LEU A 90 -2.59 3.51 14.19
CA LEU A 90 -3.54 3.91 13.14
C LEU A 90 -4.99 3.87 13.61
N LYS A 91 -5.31 3.07 14.64
CA LYS A 91 -6.68 2.79 15.06
C LYS A 91 -7.49 4.03 15.46
N PRO A 92 -6.94 5.06 16.14
CA PRO A 92 -7.69 6.27 16.47
C PRO A 92 -8.06 7.12 15.24
N TRP A 93 -7.39 6.91 14.10
CA TRP A 93 -7.69 7.56 12.83
C TRP A 93 -8.58 6.70 11.95
N LEU A 94 -8.14 5.48 11.63
CA LEU A 94 -8.76 4.61 10.63
C LEU A 94 -9.92 3.75 11.19
N GLY A 95 -10.14 3.79 12.51
CA GLY A 95 -11.16 2.95 13.14
C GLY A 95 -10.82 1.45 13.03
N ASP A 96 -11.86 0.62 13.00
CA ASP A 96 -11.73 -0.85 12.96
C ASP A 96 -12.23 -1.42 11.61
N GLY A 97 -11.76 -0.79 10.52
CA GLY A 97 -12.05 -1.19 9.14
C GLY A 97 -11.19 -2.36 8.67
N LEU A 98 -11.21 -2.63 7.36
CA LEU A 98 -10.58 -3.81 6.73
C LEU A 98 -9.07 -3.94 7.04
N LEU A 99 -8.34 -2.82 7.14
CA LEU A 99 -6.92 -2.85 7.46
C LEU A 99 -6.64 -3.35 8.88
N LEU A 100 -7.43 -2.90 9.85
CA LEU A 100 -7.14 -3.08 11.28
C LEU A 100 -7.97 -4.17 11.95
N SER A 101 -9.15 -4.49 11.42
CA SER A 101 -10.00 -5.56 11.96
C SER A 101 -9.42 -6.96 11.73
N SER A 102 -9.87 -7.93 12.52
CA SER A 102 -9.48 -9.32 12.45
C SER A 102 -10.70 -10.24 12.65
N GLY A 103 -10.52 -11.56 12.50
CA GLY A 103 -11.54 -12.57 12.74
C GLY A 103 -12.80 -12.39 11.90
N ASP A 104 -13.96 -12.61 12.52
CA ASP A 104 -15.26 -12.61 11.84
C ASP A 104 -15.64 -11.23 11.30
N LYS A 105 -15.29 -10.16 12.02
CA LYS A 105 -15.51 -8.79 11.56
C LYS A 105 -14.76 -8.54 10.24
N TRP A 106 -13.48 -8.89 10.19
CA TRP A 106 -12.69 -8.78 8.97
C TRP A 106 -13.29 -9.60 7.82
N SER A 107 -13.67 -10.84 8.10
CA SER A 107 -14.27 -11.73 7.09
C SER A 107 -15.57 -11.17 6.53
N ARG A 108 -16.43 -10.63 7.40
CA ARG A 108 -17.66 -9.95 7.01
C ARG A 108 -17.40 -8.74 6.16
N HIS A 109 -16.56 -7.80 6.61
CA HIS A 109 -16.22 -6.57 5.89
C HIS A 109 -15.58 -6.91 4.53
N ARG A 110 -14.65 -7.87 4.49
CA ARG A 110 -14.02 -8.31 3.24
C ARG A 110 -15.01 -8.77 2.19
N ARG A 111 -16.03 -9.57 2.58
CA ARG A 111 -17.09 -10.01 1.66
C ARG A 111 -17.94 -8.82 1.18
N MET A 112 -18.37 -7.96 2.09
CA MET A 112 -19.21 -6.81 1.76
C MET A 112 -18.53 -5.77 0.88
N LEU A 113 -17.22 -5.59 1.03
CA LEU A 113 -16.41 -4.64 0.25
C LEU A 113 -16.02 -5.17 -1.14
N THR A 114 -15.97 -6.49 -1.33
CA THR A 114 -15.49 -7.10 -2.59
C THR A 114 -16.22 -6.58 -3.84
N PRO A 115 -17.55 -6.39 -3.84
CA PRO A 115 -18.27 -5.85 -5.00
C PRO A 115 -17.81 -4.46 -5.44
N ALA A 116 -17.34 -3.60 -4.52
CA ALA A 116 -16.83 -2.26 -4.83
C ALA A 116 -15.59 -2.28 -5.74
N PHE A 117 -14.88 -3.41 -5.79
CA PHE A 117 -13.68 -3.61 -6.61
C PHE A 117 -13.95 -4.37 -7.91
N HIS A 118 -15.23 -4.60 -8.24
CA HIS A 118 -15.57 -5.21 -9.51
C HIS A 118 -15.27 -4.25 -10.68
N PHE A 119 -14.86 -4.80 -11.83
CA PHE A 119 -14.45 -3.99 -12.98
C PHE A 119 -15.53 -3.01 -13.47
N ASN A 120 -16.81 -3.33 -13.30
CA ASN A 120 -17.93 -2.44 -13.66
C ASN A 120 -17.96 -1.16 -12.80
N ILE A 121 -17.46 -1.22 -11.56
CA ILE A 121 -17.34 -0.07 -10.66
C ILE A 121 -16.05 0.70 -10.97
N LEU A 122 -14.95 -0.02 -11.22
CA LEU A 122 -13.63 0.59 -11.40
C LEU A 122 -13.42 1.19 -12.81
N LYS A 123 -14.02 0.60 -13.84
CA LYS A 123 -13.86 1.07 -15.23
C LYS A 123 -14.26 2.55 -15.42
N PRO A 124 -15.39 3.03 -14.89
CA PRO A 124 -15.76 4.44 -14.95
C PRO A 124 -14.76 5.40 -14.27
N TYR A 125 -13.97 4.94 -13.28
CA TYR A 125 -12.98 5.77 -12.59
C TYR A 125 -11.82 6.19 -13.51
N MET A 126 -11.63 5.52 -14.66
CA MET A 126 -10.62 5.94 -15.64
C MET A 126 -10.81 7.38 -16.09
N LYS A 127 -12.07 7.83 -16.24
CA LYS A 127 -12.36 9.23 -16.57
C LYS A 127 -11.87 10.17 -15.47
N ILE A 128 -12.13 9.83 -14.20
CA ILE A 128 -11.67 10.63 -13.05
C ILE A 128 -10.14 10.70 -13.02
N PHE A 129 -9.45 9.59 -13.28
CA PHE A 129 -7.98 9.57 -13.32
C PHE A 129 -7.43 10.44 -14.45
N ASN A 130 -7.99 10.35 -15.65
CA ASN A 130 -7.60 11.23 -16.77
C ASN A 130 -7.80 12.71 -16.42
N GLU A 131 -8.95 13.08 -15.87
CA GLU A 131 -9.23 14.46 -15.44
C GLU A 131 -8.23 14.94 -14.38
N SER A 132 -8.00 14.18 -13.33
CA SER A 132 -7.06 14.55 -12.26
C SER A 132 -5.62 14.66 -12.74
N VAL A 133 -5.18 13.79 -13.65
CA VAL A 133 -3.86 13.87 -14.30
C VAL A 133 -3.76 15.09 -15.21
N ASN A 134 -4.81 15.44 -15.95
CA ASN A 134 -4.83 16.62 -16.83
C ASN A 134 -4.71 17.92 -16.00
N ILE A 135 -5.36 18.02 -14.84
CA ILE A 135 -5.20 19.15 -13.91
C ILE A 135 -3.73 19.27 -13.46
N MET A 136 -3.13 18.17 -13.04
CA MET A 136 -1.70 18.15 -12.64
C MET A 136 -0.78 18.58 -13.77
N HIS A 137 -0.99 18.08 -14.99
CA HIS A 137 -0.19 18.46 -16.16
C HIS A 137 -0.33 19.93 -16.51
N ALA A 138 -1.55 20.48 -16.49
CA ALA A 138 -1.78 21.91 -16.74
C ALA A 138 -1.04 22.77 -15.71
N LYS A 139 -1.07 22.40 -14.43
CA LYS A 139 -0.32 23.05 -13.36
C LYS A 139 1.20 23.00 -13.62
N TRP A 140 1.74 21.85 -14.04
CA TRP A 140 3.16 21.73 -14.36
C TRP A 140 3.59 22.59 -15.56
N GLN A 141 2.75 22.65 -16.60
CA GLN A 141 3.01 23.52 -17.77
C GLN A 141 3.04 24.99 -17.37
N CYS A 142 2.11 25.43 -16.50
CA CYS A 142 2.09 26.79 -15.99
C CYS A 142 3.36 27.10 -15.21
N LEU A 143 3.72 26.29 -14.23
CA LEU A 143 4.93 26.46 -13.41
C LEU A 143 6.22 26.45 -14.25
N ALA A 144 6.29 25.60 -15.25
CA ALA A 144 7.43 25.55 -16.17
C ALA A 144 7.53 26.82 -17.02
N SER A 145 6.40 27.39 -17.49
CA SER A 145 6.36 28.62 -18.26
C SER A 145 6.76 29.85 -17.42
N GLU A 146 6.49 29.83 -16.11
CA GLU A 146 6.91 30.86 -15.16
C GLU A 146 8.38 30.77 -14.76
N GLY A 147 9.13 29.80 -15.31
CA GLY A 147 10.56 29.61 -15.04
C GLY A 147 10.86 28.82 -13.76
N SER A 148 9.88 28.18 -13.17
CA SER A 148 10.08 27.27 -12.03
C SER A 148 10.90 26.05 -12.47
N ALA A 149 12.17 25.99 -12.08
CA ALA A 149 13.11 24.94 -12.51
C ALA A 149 13.03 23.67 -11.63
N ARG A 150 12.35 23.72 -10.49
CA ARG A 150 12.30 22.62 -9.52
C ARG A 150 10.89 22.45 -8.98
N LEU A 151 10.34 21.24 -9.11
CA LEU A 151 9.04 20.84 -8.57
C LEU A 151 9.25 19.67 -7.61
N ASP A 152 8.56 19.69 -6.47
CA ASP A 152 8.44 18.51 -5.63
C ASP A 152 7.39 17.57 -6.26
N MET A 153 7.89 16.53 -6.94
CA MET A 153 7.04 15.59 -7.65
C MET A 153 6.14 14.81 -6.69
N PHE A 154 6.63 14.50 -5.48
CA PHE A 154 5.84 13.75 -4.51
C PHE A 154 4.65 14.56 -4.01
N GLU A 155 4.83 15.86 -3.73
CA GLU A 155 3.74 16.75 -3.33
C GLU A 155 2.65 16.83 -4.41
N HIS A 156 3.05 17.10 -5.65
CA HIS A 156 2.09 17.22 -6.76
C HIS A 156 1.35 15.90 -7.05
N ILE A 157 2.05 14.78 -7.01
CA ILE A 157 1.45 13.46 -7.23
C ILE A 157 0.54 13.09 -6.05
N SER A 158 0.91 13.40 -4.82
CA SER A 158 0.06 13.18 -3.64
C SER A 158 -1.26 13.94 -3.73
N LEU A 159 -1.22 15.19 -4.16
CA LEU A 159 -2.44 15.97 -4.39
C LEU A 159 -3.30 15.39 -5.51
N MET A 160 -2.71 14.93 -6.60
CA MET A 160 -3.44 14.29 -7.71
C MET A 160 -4.08 12.96 -7.28
N THR A 161 -3.38 12.14 -6.51
CA THR A 161 -3.95 10.87 -6.01
C THR A 161 -5.07 11.10 -5.00
N LEU A 162 -4.93 12.09 -4.11
CA LEU A 162 -5.99 12.49 -3.17
C LEU A 162 -7.21 13.05 -3.88
N ASP A 163 -7.01 13.93 -4.89
CA ASP A 163 -8.09 14.45 -5.73
C ASP A 163 -8.88 13.32 -6.41
N SER A 164 -8.16 12.38 -7.04
CA SER A 164 -8.76 11.21 -7.68
C SER A 164 -9.56 10.36 -6.69
N LEU A 165 -9.01 10.11 -5.49
CA LEU A 165 -9.66 9.28 -4.48
C LEU A 165 -10.91 9.96 -3.91
N GLN A 166 -10.87 11.26 -3.61
CA GLN A 166 -12.06 11.97 -3.14
C GLN A 166 -13.22 11.87 -4.16
N LYS A 167 -12.90 11.98 -5.45
CA LYS A 167 -13.89 11.81 -6.51
C LYS A 167 -14.41 10.37 -6.60
N CYS A 168 -13.54 9.36 -6.44
CA CYS A 168 -13.93 7.95 -6.50
C CYS A 168 -14.66 7.47 -5.23
N VAL A 169 -14.22 7.93 -4.05
CA VAL A 169 -14.76 7.47 -2.76
C VAL A 169 -16.03 8.24 -2.39
N PHE A 170 -16.02 9.55 -2.55
CA PHE A 170 -17.06 10.44 -2.06
C PHE A 170 -17.87 11.12 -3.17
N SER A 171 -17.52 10.99 -4.45
CA SER A 171 -18.02 11.82 -5.57
C SER A 171 -17.88 13.33 -5.25
N PHE A 172 -16.85 13.71 -4.52
CA PHE A 172 -16.59 15.07 -4.07
C PHE A 172 -15.36 15.64 -4.77
N ASP A 173 -15.50 16.79 -5.39
CA ASP A 173 -14.40 17.54 -5.98
C ASP A 173 -13.99 18.69 -5.06
N SER A 174 -12.88 18.50 -4.36
CA SER A 174 -12.32 19.50 -3.45
C SER A 174 -11.46 20.54 -4.16
N HIS A 175 -11.13 20.32 -5.45
CA HIS A 175 -10.15 21.12 -6.17
C HIS A 175 -8.80 21.21 -5.44
N CYS A 176 -8.41 20.16 -4.69
CA CYS A 176 -7.24 20.19 -3.80
C CYS A 176 -5.90 20.35 -4.52
N GLN A 177 -5.86 20.09 -5.82
CA GLN A 177 -4.68 20.37 -6.64
C GLN A 177 -4.47 21.87 -6.90
N GLU A 178 -5.54 22.67 -6.83
CA GLU A 178 -5.56 24.11 -7.16
C GLU A 178 -5.68 24.98 -5.91
N LYS A 179 -6.40 24.51 -4.88
CA LYS A 179 -6.68 25.25 -3.66
C LYS A 179 -6.36 24.42 -2.41
N PRO A 180 -5.86 25.05 -1.34
CA PRO A 180 -5.67 24.37 -0.07
C PRO A 180 -7.00 23.77 0.44
N SER A 181 -6.93 22.52 0.93
CA SER A 181 -8.05 21.81 1.55
C SER A 181 -7.66 21.41 2.97
N GLU A 182 -8.47 21.79 3.96
CA GLU A 182 -8.23 21.44 5.36
C GLU A 182 -8.27 19.91 5.57
N TYR A 183 -9.20 19.22 4.91
CA TYR A 183 -9.30 17.77 4.95
C TYR A 183 -8.02 17.09 4.43
N ILE A 184 -7.52 17.53 3.27
CA ILE A 184 -6.29 17.00 2.66
C ILE A 184 -5.08 17.30 3.56
N ALA A 185 -4.98 18.53 4.07
CA ALA A 185 -3.91 18.88 5.00
C ALA A 185 -3.92 18.00 6.27
N ALA A 186 -5.12 17.68 6.79
CA ALA A 186 -5.26 16.79 7.94
C ALA A 186 -4.80 15.35 7.64
N ILE A 187 -5.14 14.80 6.46
CA ILE A 187 -4.68 13.46 6.05
C ILE A 187 -3.15 13.41 5.95
N LEU A 188 -2.52 14.38 5.29
CA LEU A 188 -1.06 14.45 5.17
C LEU A 188 -0.40 14.62 6.54
N GLU A 189 -0.98 15.44 7.42
CA GLU A 189 -0.50 15.60 8.79
C GLU A 189 -0.60 14.29 9.60
N LEU A 190 -1.71 13.56 9.48
CA LEU A 190 -1.91 12.26 10.14
C LEU A 190 -0.87 11.23 9.68
N SER A 191 -0.64 11.12 8.38
CA SER A 191 0.37 10.23 7.81
C SER A 191 1.77 10.54 8.37
N ALA A 192 2.15 11.82 8.40
CA ALA A 192 3.43 12.26 8.93
C ALA A 192 3.58 11.98 10.44
N LEU A 193 2.52 12.24 11.23
CA LEU A 193 2.53 12.03 12.68
C LEU A 193 2.57 10.54 13.05
N VAL A 194 1.87 9.68 12.33
CA VAL A 194 1.94 8.23 12.52
C VAL A 194 3.31 7.70 12.16
N SER A 195 3.87 8.13 11.03
CA SER A 195 5.22 7.75 10.62
C SER A 195 6.25 8.16 11.68
N LYS A 196 6.20 9.40 12.16
CA LYS A 196 7.07 9.89 13.24
C LYS A 196 6.92 9.04 14.50
N ARG A 197 5.70 8.74 14.92
CA ARG A 197 5.42 7.94 16.13
C ARG A 197 6.03 6.54 16.05
N HIS A 198 6.02 5.90 14.88
CA HIS A 198 6.65 4.58 14.70
C HIS A 198 8.17 4.59 14.96
N HIS A 199 8.84 5.70 14.70
CA HIS A 199 10.29 5.82 14.89
C HIS A 199 10.69 6.22 16.32
N GLU A 200 9.78 6.77 17.12
CA GLU A 200 10.06 7.28 18.47
C GLU A 200 9.50 6.32 19.54
N THR A 201 10.33 5.40 20.02
CA THR A 201 9.93 4.32 20.95
C THR A 201 9.21 4.82 22.22
N LEU A 202 9.60 5.98 22.77
CA LEU A 202 8.94 6.56 23.95
C LEU A 202 7.48 6.98 23.66
N LEU A 203 7.20 7.36 22.41
CA LEU A 203 5.85 7.76 21.97
C LEU A 203 4.96 6.58 21.63
N HIS A 204 5.45 5.35 21.74
CA HIS A 204 4.60 4.16 21.63
C HIS A 204 3.62 4.06 22.79
N LEU A 205 3.92 4.67 23.94
CA LEU A 205 2.99 4.75 25.06
C LEU A 205 1.95 5.85 24.81
N ASP A 206 0.69 5.49 24.65
CA ASP A 206 -0.41 6.40 24.31
C ASP A 206 -0.50 7.62 25.24
N PHE A 207 -0.40 7.39 26.56
CA PHE A 207 -0.51 8.50 27.51
C PHE A 207 0.60 9.53 27.33
N LEU A 208 1.85 9.09 27.02
CA LEU A 208 2.96 10.00 26.74
C LEU A 208 2.74 10.73 25.42
N TYR A 209 2.34 9.99 24.39
CA TYR A 209 2.10 10.58 23.07
C TYR A 209 1.05 11.70 23.13
N TYR A 210 -0.10 11.45 23.76
CA TYR A 210 -1.18 12.44 23.81
C TYR A 210 -0.92 13.64 24.71
N LEU A 211 0.11 13.62 25.54
CA LEU A 211 0.60 14.79 26.27
C LEU A 211 1.47 15.71 25.40
N THR A 212 2.07 15.19 24.32
CA THR A 212 2.91 15.96 23.41
C THR A 212 2.11 16.93 22.53
N PRO A 213 2.76 17.96 21.96
CA PRO A 213 2.16 18.79 20.92
C PRO A 213 1.68 17.95 19.72
N ASP A 214 2.45 16.94 19.28
CA ASP A 214 2.12 16.08 18.17
C ASP A 214 0.89 15.20 18.44
N GLY A 215 0.75 14.65 19.63
CA GLY A 215 -0.45 13.90 20.01
C GLY A 215 -1.72 14.77 20.07
N ARG A 216 -1.58 16.06 20.41
CA ARG A 216 -2.70 17.02 20.36
C ARG A 216 -3.07 17.38 18.92
N ARG A 217 -2.07 17.56 18.04
CA ARG A 217 -2.28 17.78 16.60
C ARG A 217 -2.96 16.56 15.96
N PHE A 218 -2.47 15.37 16.25
CA PHE A 218 -3.04 14.11 15.79
C PHE A 218 -4.54 14.00 16.14
N ARG A 219 -4.92 14.23 17.42
CA ARG A 219 -6.34 14.19 17.80
C ARG A 219 -7.21 15.25 17.11
N ARG A 220 -6.65 16.43 16.82
CA ARG A 220 -7.36 17.48 16.08
C ARG A 220 -7.60 17.06 14.63
N ALA A 221 -6.56 16.54 13.97
CA ALA A 221 -6.63 16.07 12.61
C ALA A 221 -7.58 14.87 12.45
N CYS A 222 -7.56 13.90 13.39
CA CYS A 222 -8.53 12.79 13.40
C CYS A 222 -9.98 13.31 13.45
N ARG A 223 -10.29 14.26 14.35
CA ARG A 223 -11.64 14.82 14.42
C ARG A 223 -12.06 15.47 13.12
N LEU A 224 -11.20 16.29 12.51
CA LEU A 224 -11.50 16.96 11.25
C LEU A 224 -11.81 15.94 10.14
N VAL A 225 -11.01 14.88 10.03
CA VAL A 225 -11.22 13.81 9.02
C VAL A 225 -12.54 13.09 9.29
N HIS A 226 -12.80 12.69 10.53
CA HIS A 226 -14.02 11.98 10.91
C HIS A 226 -15.27 12.86 10.69
N ASP A 227 -15.24 14.12 11.11
CA ASP A 227 -16.36 15.06 10.93
C ASP A 227 -16.71 15.23 9.43
N PHE A 228 -15.69 15.29 8.57
CA PHE A 228 -15.88 15.34 7.13
C PHE A 228 -16.53 14.06 6.58
N THR A 229 -15.98 12.91 6.93
CA THR A 229 -16.49 11.61 6.44
C THR A 229 -17.90 11.35 6.95
N ASP A 230 -18.18 11.66 8.22
CA ASP A 230 -19.52 11.55 8.81
C ASP A 230 -20.53 12.47 8.11
N ALA A 231 -20.14 13.70 7.79
CA ALA A 231 -21.01 14.63 7.05
C ALA A 231 -21.35 14.09 5.65
N VAL A 232 -20.38 13.50 4.94
CA VAL A 232 -20.61 12.87 3.64
C VAL A 232 -21.57 11.68 3.77
N ILE A 233 -21.37 10.80 4.74
CA ILE A 233 -22.22 9.63 4.99
C ILE A 233 -23.66 10.08 5.27
N GLN A 234 -23.85 11.06 6.14
CA GLN A 234 -25.17 11.57 6.49
C GLN A 234 -25.89 12.21 5.30
N GLU A 235 -25.18 12.99 4.48
CA GLU A 235 -25.75 13.58 3.27
C GLU A 235 -26.13 12.52 2.25
N ARG A 236 -25.31 11.47 2.10
CA ARG A 236 -25.64 10.35 1.21
C ARG A 236 -26.89 9.59 1.68
N ARG A 237 -27.01 9.31 2.98
CA ARG A 237 -28.23 8.66 3.53
C ARG A 237 -29.51 9.46 3.29
N ARG A 238 -29.43 10.81 3.30
CA ARG A 238 -30.60 11.68 3.02
C ARG A 238 -30.98 11.66 1.53
N THR A 239 -29.98 11.53 0.65
CA THR A 239 -30.18 11.60 -0.81
C THR A 239 -30.40 10.24 -1.46
N LEU A 240 -30.11 9.14 -0.74
CA LEU A 240 -30.42 7.79 -1.21
C LEU A 240 -31.93 7.60 -1.29
N PRO A 241 -32.48 7.20 -2.47
CA PRO A 241 -33.92 6.94 -2.60
C PRO A 241 -34.35 5.80 -1.67
N SER A 242 -35.52 5.93 -1.09
CA SER A 242 -36.18 4.86 -0.31
C SER A 242 -36.64 3.66 -1.16
N GLN A 243 -36.41 3.68 -2.47
CA GLN A 243 -36.73 2.62 -3.41
C GLN A 243 -35.63 1.55 -3.36
N GLY A 244 -36.02 0.29 -3.58
CA GLY A 244 -35.16 -0.89 -3.42
C GLY A 244 -33.80 -0.80 -4.12
N VAL A 245 -32.82 -1.45 -3.52
CA VAL A 245 -31.40 -1.47 -3.94
C VAL A 245 -31.22 -1.76 -5.44
N ASP A 246 -32.01 -2.68 -5.99
CA ASP A 246 -31.90 -3.12 -7.40
C ASP A 246 -32.33 -2.03 -8.38
N ASP A 247 -33.41 -1.28 -8.07
CA ASP A 247 -33.89 -0.18 -8.91
C ASP A 247 -32.92 0.99 -8.90
N PHE A 248 -32.29 1.27 -7.73
CA PHE A 248 -31.28 2.32 -7.58
C PHE A 248 -30.00 1.97 -8.31
N LEU A 249 -29.52 0.72 -8.20
CA LEU A 249 -28.34 0.24 -8.92
C LEU A 249 -28.54 0.28 -10.44
N GLN A 250 -29.75 -0.09 -10.93
CA GLN A 250 -30.08 0.01 -12.34
C GLN A 250 -30.23 1.45 -12.84
N ALA A 251 -30.83 2.32 -12.05
CA ALA A 251 -31.01 3.73 -12.40
C ALA A 251 -29.66 4.49 -12.41
N LYS A 252 -28.80 4.25 -11.42
CA LYS A 252 -27.46 4.86 -11.34
C LYS A 252 -26.48 4.25 -12.37
N ALA A 253 -26.53 2.96 -12.65
CA ALA A 253 -25.74 2.35 -13.72
C ALA A 253 -26.02 2.97 -15.10
N LYS A 254 -27.19 3.57 -15.29
CA LYS A 254 -27.56 4.28 -16.54
C LYS A 254 -27.19 5.77 -16.56
N SER A 255 -27.00 6.43 -15.40
CA SER A 255 -26.88 7.87 -15.36
C SER A 255 -25.69 8.44 -14.58
N LYS A 256 -25.06 7.69 -13.67
CA LYS A 256 -23.96 8.19 -12.84
C LYS A 256 -23.09 7.03 -12.32
N THR A 257 -21.80 7.25 -12.26
CA THR A 257 -20.83 6.35 -11.62
C THR A 257 -21.19 6.15 -10.14
N LEU A 258 -21.26 4.90 -9.68
CA LEU A 258 -21.35 4.58 -8.26
C LEU A 258 -20.02 4.92 -7.61
N ASP A 259 -20.05 5.69 -6.52
CA ASP A 259 -18.86 5.87 -5.70
C ASP A 259 -18.76 4.80 -4.60
N PHE A 260 -17.63 4.80 -3.90
CA PHE A 260 -17.33 3.78 -2.90
C PHE A 260 -18.31 3.85 -1.72
N ILE A 261 -18.68 5.04 -1.27
CA ILE A 261 -19.66 5.23 -0.18
C ILE A 261 -21.04 4.71 -0.56
N ASP A 262 -21.51 4.94 -1.79
CA ASP A 262 -22.77 4.37 -2.27
C ASP A 262 -22.78 2.83 -2.17
N VAL A 263 -21.67 2.19 -2.59
CA VAL A 263 -21.56 0.73 -2.49
C VAL A 263 -21.63 0.26 -1.03
N LEU A 264 -20.94 0.94 -0.11
CA LEU A 264 -20.96 0.58 1.31
C LEU A 264 -22.34 0.74 1.93
N LEU A 265 -23.03 1.84 1.62
CA LEU A 265 -24.37 2.13 2.13
C LEU A 265 -25.44 1.14 1.65
N LEU A 266 -25.22 0.56 0.47
CA LEU A 266 -26.14 -0.40 -0.15
C LEU A 266 -25.78 -1.87 0.14
N SER A 267 -24.57 -2.11 0.68
CA SER A 267 -24.10 -3.48 0.95
C SER A 267 -24.82 -4.11 2.15
N LYS A 268 -25.25 -5.35 1.96
CA LYS A 268 -25.84 -6.19 3.02
C LYS A 268 -25.07 -7.50 3.11
N ASP A 269 -24.92 -8.02 4.31
CA ASP A 269 -24.38 -9.34 4.53
C ASP A 269 -25.39 -10.45 4.26
N GLU A 270 -24.99 -11.71 4.50
CA GLU A 270 -25.81 -12.90 4.26
C GLU A 270 -27.10 -12.92 5.07
N ASP A 271 -27.11 -12.22 6.24
CA ASP A 271 -28.27 -12.05 7.11
C ASP A 271 -29.11 -10.79 6.76
N GLY A 272 -28.76 -10.07 5.72
CA GLY A 272 -29.42 -8.84 5.29
C GLY A 272 -29.05 -7.62 6.13
N LYS A 273 -28.03 -7.69 7.00
CA LYS A 273 -27.61 -6.61 7.87
C LYS A 273 -26.64 -5.68 7.15
N GLU A 274 -26.90 -4.38 7.25
CA GLU A 274 -26.08 -3.29 6.71
C GLU A 274 -24.82 -3.03 7.57
N LEU A 275 -23.88 -2.25 7.04
CA LEU A 275 -22.77 -1.68 7.80
C LEU A 275 -23.31 -0.50 8.64
N SER A 276 -22.75 -0.33 9.84
CA SER A 276 -22.99 0.88 10.65
C SER A 276 -22.28 2.08 10.04
N ASP A 277 -22.71 3.30 10.37
CA ASP A 277 -22.04 4.53 9.92
C ASP A 277 -20.59 4.57 10.42
N GLU A 278 -20.32 4.04 11.62
CA GLU A 278 -18.97 3.91 12.15
C GLU A 278 -18.10 2.93 11.31
N ASP A 279 -18.66 1.79 10.89
CA ASP A 279 -17.98 0.85 10.01
C ASP A 279 -17.73 1.46 8.62
N ILE A 280 -18.72 2.17 8.06
CA ILE A 280 -18.59 2.85 6.77
C ILE A 280 -17.49 3.93 6.84
N ARG A 281 -17.47 4.74 7.91
CA ARG A 281 -16.42 5.73 8.15
C ARG A 281 -15.05 5.05 8.22
N ALA A 282 -14.91 3.99 9.01
CA ALA A 282 -13.66 3.27 9.16
C ALA A 282 -13.14 2.72 7.81
N GLU A 283 -14.02 2.22 6.95
CA GLU A 283 -13.64 1.77 5.62
C GLU A 283 -13.25 2.93 4.70
N ALA A 284 -14.01 4.02 4.68
CA ALA A 284 -13.75 5.19 3.85
C ALA A 284 -12.41 5.84 4.22
N ASP A 285 -12.15 6.06 5.51
CA ASP A 285 -10.89 6.64 6.01
C ASP A 285 -9.69 5.70 5.72
N THR A 286 -9.89 4.38 5.86
CA THR A 286 -8.89 3.38 5.49
C THR A 286 -8.52 3.47 4.00
N PHE A 287 -9.51 3.48 3.10
CA PHE A 287 -9.23 3.52 1.66
C PHE A 287 -8.68 4.87 1.20
N MET A 288 -9.08 5.96 1.84
CA MET A 288 -8.49 7.28 1.59
C MET A 288 -7.00 7.31 1.95
N PHE A 289 -6.61 6.75 3.10
CA PHE A 289 -5.21 6.66 3.51
C PHE A 289 -4.40 5.72 2.61
N GLU A 290 -4.82 4.45 2.52
CA GLU A 290 -4.07 3.43 1.80
C GLU A 290 -3.92 3.76 0.31
N GLY A 291 -4.96 4.32 -0.31
CA GLY A 291 -5.00 4.53 -1.74
C GLY A 291 -4.15 5.71 -2.21
N HIS A 292 -4.03 6.80 -1.41
CA HIS A 292 -3.24 7.95 -1.86
C HIS A 292 -1.75 7.77 -1.62
N ASP A 293 -1.35 7.42 -0.41
CA ASP A 293 0.05 7.42 0.03
C ASP A 293 0.90 6.39 -0.73
N THR A 294 0.39 5.16 -0.85
CA THR A 294 1.07 4.09 -1.60
C THR A 294 1.15 4.39 -3.10
N THR A 295 0.09 4.94 -3.67
CA THR A 295 0.04 5.27 -5.11
C THR A 295 0.96 6.45 -5.43
N ALA A 296 0.95 7.51 -4.61
CA ALA A 296 1.84 8.65 -4.76
C ALA A 296 3.32 8.24 -4.67
N SER A 297 3.67 7.43 -3.67
CA SER A 297 5.00 6.86 -3.53
C SER A 297 5.40 6.03 -4.75
N GLY A 298 4.54 5.08 -5.16
CA GLY A 298 4.80 4.22 -6.32
C GLY A 298 5.01 5.00 -7.61
N LEU A 299 4.14 5.98 -7.91
CA LEU A 299 4.26 6.82 -9.11
C LEU A 299 5.52 7.69 -9.08
N SER A 300 5.86 8.27 -7.94
CA SER A 300 7.08 9.08 -7.78
C SER A 300 8.33 8.25 -8.08
N TRP A 301 8.41 7.03 -7.57
CA TRP A 301 9.51 6.12 -7.87
C TRP A 301 9.55 5.66 -9.32
N VAL A 302 8.39 5.42 -9.96
CA VAL A 302 8.34 5.10 -11.41
C VAL A 302 8.91 6.25 -12.21
N LEU A 303 8.51 7.50 -11.95
CA LEU A 303 9.03 8.67 -12.65
C LEU A 303 10.52 8.88 -12.40
N TYR A 304 11.00 8.66 -11.16
CA TYR A 304 12.42 8.71 -10.83
C TYR A 304 13.23 7.69 -11.65
N HIS A 305 12.78 6.43 -11.70
CA HIS A 305 13.48 5.40 -12.47
C HIS A 305 13.46 5.69 -13.98
N LEU A 306 12.34 6.14 -14.51
CA LEU A 306 12.26 6.53 -15.93
C LEU A 306 13.16 7.72 -16.24
N ALA A 307 13.27 8.71 -15.35
CA ALA A 307 14.18 9.84 -15.51
C ALA A 307 15.65 9.40 -15.46
N LYS A 308 15.98 8.43 -14.61
CA LYS A 308 17.34 7.84 -14.50
C LYS A 308 17.74 6.99 -15.71
N HIS A 309 16.76 6.47 -16.46
CA HIS A 309 16.95 5.56 -17.59
C HIS A 309 16.23 6.08 -18.84
N PRO A 310 16.81 7.08 -19.55
CA PRO A 310 16.19 7.72 -20.71
C PRO A 310 15.77 6.74 -21.81
N GLU A 311 16.50 5.65 -21.99
CA GLU A 311 16.20 4.60 -22.97
C GLU A 311 14.89 3.85 -22.65
N TYR A 312 14.60 3.61 -21.36
CA TYR A 312 13.33 3.04 -20.92
C TYR A 312 12.20 4.04 -21.03
N GLN A 313 12.45 5.28 -20.62
CA GLN A 313 11.49 6.38 -20.75
C GLN A 313 11.04 6.56 -22.21
N GLU A 314 12.00 6.61 -23.14
CA GLU A 314 11.70 6.78 -24.56
C GLU A 314 10.92 5.59 -25.13
N ARG A 315 11.20 4.38 -24.68
CA ARG A 315 10.46 3.19 -25.11
C ARG A 315 9.04 3.20 -24.57
N CYS A 316 8.82 3.56 -23.30
CA CYS A 316 7.48 3.75 -22.73
C CYS A 316 6.72 4.84 -23.49
N ARG A 317 7.38 5.97 -23.81
CA ARG A 317 6.77 7.07 -24.57
C ARG A 317 6.28 6.61 -25.94
N ARG A 318 7.09 5.85 -26.68
CA ARG A 318 6.70 5.31 -28.00
C ARG A 318 5.52 4.33 -27.89
N GLU A 319 5.51 3.46 -26.88
CA GLU A 319 4.41 2.51 -26.64
C GLU A 319 3.09 3.25 -26.43
N VAL A 320 3.10 4.33 -25.60
CA VAL A 320 1.90 5.15 -25.34
C VAL A 320 1.53 5.98 -26.58
N GLN A 321 2.49 6.56 -27.26
CA GLN A 321 2.24 7.37 -28.47
C GLN A 321 1.63 6.53 -29.60
N GLU A 322 2.10 5.31 -29.81
CA GLU A 322 1.54 4.41 -30.81
C GLU A 322 0.10 4.00 -30.48
N LEU A 323 -0.17 3.72 -29.17
CA LEU A 323 -1.52 3.39 -28.69
C LEU A 323 -2.51 4.54 -28.92
N LEU A 324 -2.08 5.78 -28.70
CA LEU A 324 -2.95 6.96 -28.73
C LEU A 324 -2.87 7.73 -30.08
N LYS A 325 -2.20 7.18 -31.10
CA LYS A 325 -1.87 7.87 -32.34
C LYS A 325 -3.07 8.51 -33.04
N ASP A 326 -4.14 7.75 -33.17
CA ASP A 326 -5.33 8.13 -33.93
C ASP A 326 -6.53 8.47 -33.02
N ARG A 327 -6.24 8.83 -31.75
CA ARG A 327 -7.26 9.09 -30.74
C ARG A 327 -7.33 10.57 -30.35
N GLU A 328 -8.54 11.11 -30.30
CA GLU A 328 -8.86 12.44 -29.73
C GLU A 328 -10.13 12.34 -28.87
N PRO A 329 -10.13 12.74 -27.60
CA PRO A 329 -8.96 13.19 -26.84
C PRO A 329 -7.97 12.05 -26.59
N LYS A 330 -6.68 12.39 -26.32
CA LYS A 330 -5.62 11.43 -26.01
C LYS A 330 -5.72 10.92 -24.56
N GLU A 331 -6.79 10.24 -24.26
CA GLU A 331 -7.09 9.67 -22.94
C GLU A 331 -6.91 8.16 -22.94
N ILE A 332 -6.47 7.62 -21.79
CA ILE A 332 -6.30 6.20 -21.57
C ILE A 332 -7.65 5.61 -21.14
N GLU A 333 -8.06 4.55 -21.80
CA GLU A 333 -9.23 3.76 -21.45
C GLU A 333 -8.85 2.47 -20.69
N TRP A 334 -9.85 1.85 -20.07
CA TRP A 334 -9.63 0.62 -19.28
C TRP A 334 -8.95 -0.50 -20.07
N ASP A 335 -9.37 -0.69 -21.32
CA ASP A 335 -8.87 -1.79 -22.16
C ASP A 335 -7.49 -1.52 -22.75
N ASP A 336 -7.02 -0.27 -22.71
CA ASP A 336 -5.67 0.14 -23.11
C ASP A 336 -4.60 -0.39 -22.13
N LEU A 337 -4.95 -0.57 -20.85
CA LEU A 337 -4.02 -1.03 -19.83
C LEU A 337 -3.37 -2.38 -20.18
N ALA A 338 -4.06 -3.22 -20.94
CA ALA A 338 -3.52 -4.49 -21.41
C ALA A 338 -2.56 -4.34 -22.62
N GLN A 339 -2.59 -3.19 -23.28
CA GLN A 339 -1.81 -2.89 -24.48
C GLN A 339 -0.51 -2.14 -24.19
N LEU A 340 -0.17 -1.95 -22.91
CA LEU A 340 1.06 -1.29 -22.44
C LEU A 340 1.98 -2.27 -21.69
N PRO A 341 2.45 -3.36 -22.33
CA PRO A 341 3.23 -4.40 -21.65
C PRO A 341 4.59 -3.91 -21.17
N PHE A 342 5.25 -3.02 -21.91
CA PHE A 342 6.58 -2.53 -21.52
C PHE A 342 6.49 -1.54 -20.36
N LEU A 343 5.58 -0.58 -20.41
CA LEU A 343 5.30 0.31 -19.29
C LEU A 343 4.91 -0.48 -18.03
N THR A 344 4.07 -1.51 -18.18
CA THR A 344 3.71 -2.43 -17.09
C THR A 344 4.93 -3.12 -16.46
N MET A 345 5.92 -3.53 -17.26
CA MET A 345 7.16 -4.11 -16.75
C MET A 345 7.99 -3.08 -15.98
N CYS A 346 8.09 -1.85 -16.47
CA CYS A 346 8.79 -0.76 -15.78
C CYS A 346 8.14 -0.44 -14.43
N VAL A 347 6.80 -0.37 -14.38
CA VAL A 347 6.06 -0.18 -13.12
C VAL A 347 6.33 -1.32 -12.13
N LYS A 348 6.26 -2.57 -12.56
CA LYS A 348 6.51 -3.73 -11.69
C LYS A 348 7.94 -3.76 -11.15
N GLU A 349 8.92 -3.42 -11.96
CA GLU A 349 10.32 -3.38 -11.54
C GLU A 349 10.58 -2.20 -10.58
N SER A 350 9.96 -1.06 -10.82
CA SER A 350 10.00 0.06 -9.88
C SER A 350 9.40 -0.32 -8.52
N LEU A 351 8.27 -1.02 -8.49
CA LEU A 351 7.65 -1.53 -7.26
C LEU A 351 8.48 -2.63 -6.58
N ARG A 352 9.29 -3.38 -7.31
CA ARG A 352 10.26 -4.31 -6.72
C ARG A 352 11.38 -3.55 -6.00
N LEU A 353 11.97 -2.57 -6.68
CA LEU A 353 13.09 -1.78 -6.14
C LEU A 353 12.66 -0.90 -4.97
N HIS A 354 11.51 -0.27 -5.08
CA HIS A 354 10.97 0.67 -4.09
C HIS A 354 9.49 0.36 -3.80
N PRO A 355 9.21 -0.72 -3.04
CA PRO A 355 7.84 -1.05 -2.67
C PRO A 355 7.29 0.02 -1.71
N PRO A 356 6.11 0.62 -2.00
CA PRO A 356 5.51 1.62 -1.12
C PRO A 356 5.27 1.11 0.30
N VAL A 357 4.95 -0.18 0.44
CA VAL A 357 4.84 -0.87 1.73
C VAL A 357 6.05 -1.78 1.91
N PRO A 358 7.13 -1.33 2.59
CA PRO A 358 8.37 -2.09 2.69
C PRO A 358 8.30 -3.27 3.66
N VAL A 359 7.33 -3.30 4.56
CA VAL A 359 7.17 -4.33 5.58
C VAL A 359 5.72 -4.42 6.05
N ILE A 360 5.28 -5.64 6.35
CA ILE A 360 4.03 -5.91 7.06
C ILE A 360 4.29 -6.83 8.25
N SER A 361 3.44 -6.81 9.26
CA SER A 361 3.63 -7.58 10.48
C SER A 361 2.53 -8.61 10.72
N ARG A 362 2.90 -9.69 11.41
CA ARG A 362 1.98 -10.74 11.90
C ARG A 362 2.40 -11.12 13.31
N HIS A 363 1.44 -11.39 14.17
CA HIS A 363 1.67 -11.95 15.50
C HIS A 363 1.43 -13.45 15.46
N VAL A 364 2.41 -14.26 15.84
CA VAL A 364 2.32 -15.72 15.81
C VAL A 364 1.70 -16.23 17.11
N THR A 365 0.52 -16.83 17.03
CA THR A 365 -0.23 -17.34 18.19
C THR A 365 0.04 -18.83 18.49
N GLN A 366 0.62 -19.56 17.52
CA GLN A 366 1.01 -20.96 17.63
C GLN A 366 2.33 -21.16 16.90
N ASP A 367 3.10 -22.17 17.31
CA ASP A 367 4.36 -22.50 16.64
C ASP A 367 4.14 -22.81 15.15
N ILE A 368 4.96 -22.20 14.30
CA ILE A 368 4.94 -22.43 12.84
C ILE A 368 6.22 -23.14 12.43
N VAL A 369 6.10 -24.37 11.93
CA VAL A 369 7.23 -25.10 11.36
C VAL A 369 7.48 -24.63 9.94
N VAL A 370 8.70 -24.18 9.65
CA VAL A 370 9.11 -23.78 8.29
C VAL A 370 9.71 -24.97 7.52
N PRO A 371 9.81 -24.91 6.17
CA PRO A 371 10.16 -26.07 5.35
C PRO A 371 11.51 -26.73 5.66
N ASP A 372 12.44 -26.01 6.27
CA ASP A 372 13.75 -26.54 6.69
C ASP A 372 13.76 -27.15 8.09
N GLY A 373 12.58 -27.28 8.73
CA GLY A 373 12.41 -27.89 10.04
C GLY A 373 12.57 -26.92 11.23
N ARG A 374 13.00 -25.69 11.01
CA ARG A 374 13.04 -24.68 12.08
C ARG A 374 11.63 -24.29 12.51
N VAL A 375 11.50 -23.76 13.73
CA VAL A 375 10.23 -23.36 14.31
C VAL A 375 10.22 -21.87 14.58
N ILE A 376 9.20 -21.18 14.09
CA ILE A 376 8.86 -19.82 14.53
C ILE A 376 7.98 -19.98 15.77
N PRO A 377 8.47 -19.58 16.97
CA PRO A 377 7.73 -19.83 18.19
C PRO A 377 6.52 -18.90 18.33
N LYS A 378 5.51 -19.37 19.02
CA LYS A 378 4.37 -18.55 19.43
C LYS A 378 4.80 -17.32 20.25
N GLY A 379 4.01 -16.25 20.17
CA GLY A 379 4.25 -15.00 20.90
C GLY A 379 5.26 -14.06 20.22
N VAL A 380 5.77 -14.43 19.05
CA VAL A 380 6.74 -13.60 18.31
C VAL A 380 6.02 -12.77 17.25
N ILE A 381 6.47 -11.53 17.08
CA ILE A 381 6.09 -10.69 15.96
C ILE A 381 6.97 -11.04 14.76
N CYS A 382 6.34 -11.42 13.65
CA CYS A 382 7.01 -11.64 12.38
C CYS A 382 6.86 -10.39 11.50
N LEU A 383 7.98 -9.76 11.13
CA LEU A 383 8.02 -8.74 10.09
C LEU A 383 8.28 -9.41 8.74
N ILE A 384 7.30 -9.38 7.87
CA ILE A 384 7.42 -9.82 6.49
C ILE A 384 8.06 -8.68 5.70
N SER A 385 9.35 -8.81 5.40
CA SER A 385 10.12 -7.75 4.75
C SER A 385 9.93 -7.84 3.22
N VAL A 386 9.01 -7.03 2.69
CA VAL A 386 8.79 -6.91 1.25
C VAL A 386 10.07 -6.38 0.59
N LEU A 387 10.59 -5.25 1.09
CA LEU A 387 11.84 -4.67 0.61
C LEU A 387 13.00 -5.66 0.70
N GLY A 388 13.17 -6.30 1.87
CA GLY A 388 14.25 -7.28 2.05
C GLY A 388 14.15 -8.47 1.11
N THR A 389 12.94 -8.97 0.83
CA THR A 389 12.72 -10.06 -0.13
C THR A 389 13.05 -9.63 -1.56
N HIS A 390 12.69 -8.41 -1.93
CA HIS A 390 12.93 -7.85 -3.26
C HIS A 390 14.40 -7.49 -3.51
N HIS A 391 15.18 -7.25 -2.46
CA HIS A 391 16.62 -6.97 -2.52
C HIS A 391 17.48 -8.16 -2.07
N ASN A 392 16.88 -9.34 -1.90
CA ASN A 392 17.59 -10.52 -1.48
C ASN A 392 18.44 -11.12 -2.64
N PRO A 393 19.77 -11.17 -2.54
CA PRO A 393 20.62 -11.64 -3.64
C PRO A 393 20.45 -13.13 -3.94
N THR A 394 19.92 -13.94 -3.01
CA THR A 394 19.62 -15.36 -3.25
C THR A 394 18.30 -15.57 -4.02
N VAL A 395 17.46 -14.52 -4.07
CA VAL A 395 16.19 -14.51 -4.82
C VAL A 395 16.34 -13.75 -6.13
N TRP A 396 17.02 -12.59 -6.08
CA TRP A 396 17.22 -11.69 -7.21
C TRP A 396 18.72 -11.49 -7.44
N PRO A 397 19.31 -12.12 -8.45
CA PRO A 397 20.71 -11.83 -8.83
C PRO A 397 20.85 -10.33 -9.17
N ASP A 398 21.87 -9.67 -8.61
CA ASP A 398 22.09 -8.22 -8.77
C ASP A 398 20.85 -7.39 -8.45
N PRO A 399 20.32 -7.47 -7.21
CA PRO A 399 18.97 -6.94 -6.89
C PRO A 399 18.84 -5.43 -7.05
N GLU A 400 19.94 -4.68 -7.00
CA GLU A 400 19.99 -3.22 -7.14
C GLU A 400 20.02 -2.75 -8.60
N VAL A 401 20.25 -3.66 -9.54
CA VAL A 401 20.46 -3.31 -10.95
C VAL A 401 19.17 -3.52 -11.73
N LEU A 402 18.70 -2.45 -12.39
CA LEU A 402 17.69 -2.57 -13.44
C LEU A 402 18.29 -3.41 -14.59
N PRO A 403 17.64 -4.52 -14.99
CA PRO A 403 18.16 -5.34 -16.07
C PRO A 403 18.26 -4.53 -17.35
N ALA A 404 19.43 -4.56 -18.02
CA ALA A 404 19.61 -3.87 -19.30
C ALA A 404 18.53 -4.27 -20.32
N PRO A 405 18.03 -3.32 -21.15
CA PRO A 405 17.09 -3.62 -22.21
C PRO A 405 17.75 -4.53 -23.24
N SER A 406 17.51 -5.85 -23.14
CA SER A 406 17.92 -6.75 -24.21
C SER A 406 17.14 -6.41 -25.48
N ARG A 407 17.82 -6.47 -26.65
CA ARG A 407 17.25 -6.16 -27.98
C ARG A 407 15.95 -6.91 -28.33
N GLY A 408 15.40 -7.71 -27.42
CA GLY A 408 14.14 -8.45 -27.55
C GLY A 408 13.24 -8.44 -26.32
N GLY A 409 13.49 -7.63 -25.29
CA GLY A 409 12.67 -7.60 -24.06
C GLY A 409 12.69 -8.90 -23.22
N ARG A 410 13.37 -9.94 -23.71
CA ARG A 410 13.33 -11.31 -23.15
C ARG A 410 14.01 -11.48 -21.79
N VAL A 411 15.00 -10.64 -21.46
CA VAL A 411 15.71 -10.77 -20.17
C VAL A 411 14.86 -10.24 -19.03
N LEU A 412 14.19 -9.09 -19.19
CA LEU A 412 13.27 -8.55 -18.20
C LEU A 412 12.06 -9.47 -18.02
N ILE A 413 11.48 -9.96 -19.13
CA ILE A 413 10.39 -10.93 -19.14
C ILE A 413 10.81 -12.25 -18.47
N ARG A 414 12.01 -12.79 -18.78
CA ARG A 414 12.52 -14.02 -18.13
C ARG A 414 12.75 -13.83 -16.64
N ARG A 415 13.36 -12.72 -16.18
CA ARG A 415 13.51 -12.47 -14.73
C ARG A 415 12.15 -12.42 -14.02
N LEU A 416 11.19 -11.69 -14.57
CA LEU A 416 9.85 -11.61 -14.01
C LEU A 416 9.07 -12.93 -14.10
N GLN A 417 9.30 -13.74 -15.15
CA GLN A 417 8.61 -15.04 -15.33
C GLN A 417 9.25 -16.18 -14.53
N HIS A 418 10.58 -16.23 -14.38
CA HIS A 418 11.26 -17.30 -13.64
C HIS A 418 11.12 -17.19 -12.13
N HIS A 419 10.89 -16.00 -11.59
CA HIS A 419 10.72 -15.76 -10.15
C HIS A 419 9.26 -15.60 -9.72
N LEU A 420 8.32 -15.62 -10.67
CA LEU A 420 6.91 -15.77 -10.34
C LEU A 420 6.67 -17.24 -9.93
N PRO A 421 6.09 -17.50 -8.75
CA PRO A 421 5.69 -18.84 -8.37
C PRO A 421 4.71 -19.40 -9.41
N PRO A 422 4.62 -20.76 -9.60
CA PRO A 422 3.66 -21.36 -10.50
C PRO A 422 2.25 -20.82 -10.22
N ARG A 423 1.42 -20.77 -11.25
CA ARG A 423 0.12 -20.05 -11.35
C ARG A 423 -0.82 -20.10 -10.14
N HIS A 424 -0.60 -20.96 -9.17
CA HIS A 424 -1.41 -21.11 -7.95
C HIS A 424 -0.96 -20.24 -6.76
N THR A 425 0.13 -19.50 -6.87
CA THR A 425 0.65 -18.60 -5.82
C THR A 425 1.02 -17.22 -6.38
N GLN A 426 0.37 -16.80 -7.46
CA GLN A 426 0.52 -15.41 -7.89
C GLN A 426 -0.12 -14.51 -6.84
N LEU A 427 0.74 -13.82 -6.07
CA LEU A 427 0.48 -12.45 -5.65
C LEU A 427 0.42 -11.62 -6.95
N SER A 428 -0.61 -11.86 -7.75
CA SER A 428 -0.81 -11.12 -8.98
C SER A 428 -1.38 -9.78 -8.59
N VAL A 429 -0.49 -8.84 -8.38
CA VAL A 429 -0.85 -7.44 -8.59
C VAL A 429 -1.25 -7.39 -10.05
N SER A 430 -2.55 -7.41 -10.31
CA SER A 430 -3.01 -7.03 -11.63
C SER A 430 -2.44 -5.64 -11.88
N PRO A 431 -1.71 -5.39 -12.99
CA PRO A 431 -1.27 -4.04 -13.33
C PRO A 431 -2.43 -3.04 -13.32
N ARG A 432 -3.64 -3.51 -13.57
CA ARG A 432 -4.90 -2.77 -13.50
C ARG A 432 -5.20 -2.24 -12.08
N LEU A 433 -4.87 -3.01 -11.04
CA LEU A 433 -5.10 -2.62 -9.65
C LEU A 433 -4.02 -1.67 -9.10
N ALA A 434 -2.77 -1.81 -9.54
CA ALA A 434 -1.69 -0.89 -9.16
C ALA A 434 -1.92 0.53 -9.71
N VAL A 435 -2.47 0.64 -10.92
CA VAL A 435 -2.86 1.93 -11.53
C VAL A 435 -4.06 2.55 -10.79
N LEU A 436 -4.90 1.71 -10.17
CA LEU A 436 -6.13 2.16 -9.48
C LEU A 436 -5.94 2.42 -7.98
N GLY A 437 -4.70 2.36 -7.46
CA GLY A 437 -4.41 2.63 -6.05
C GLY A 437 -4.97 1.59 -5.08
N VAL A 438 -5.40 0.41 -5.56
CA VAL A 438 -5.88 -0.67 -4.69
C VAL A 438 -4.69 -1.34 -4.00
N PRO A 439 -4.66 -1.42 -2.67
CA PRO A 439 -3.56 -2.07 -1.94
C PRO A 439 -3.34 -3.49 -2.43
N THR A 440 -2.11 -3.80 -2.78
CA THR A 440 -1.70 -5.09 -3.35
C THR A 440 -1.96 -6.30 -2.45
N GLN A 441 -2.19 -6.08 -1.16
CA GLN A 441 -2.55 -7.11 -0.20
C GLN A 441 -3.96 -7.69 -0.40
N GLN A 442 -4.85 -6.99 -1.10
CA GLN A 442 -6.24 -7.42 -1.27
C GLN A 442 -6.46 -8.31 -2.50
N ALA A 443 -5.58 -8.25 -3.49
CA ALA A 443 -5.73 -9.02 -4.74
C ALA A 443 -5.34 -10.50 -4.63
N SER A 444 -4.67 -10.93 -3.54
CA SER A 444 -4.11 -12.28 -3.42
C SER A 444 -5.00 -13.33 -2.76
N LEU A 445 -6.23 -12.99 -2.37
CA LEU A 445 -7.12 -13.89 -1.61
C LEU A 445 -8.40 -14.31 -2.36
N VAL A 446 -8.44 -14.19 -3.68
CA VAL A 446 -9.50 -14.84 -4.47
C VAL A 446 -8.99 -16.22 -4.90
N SER A 447 -9.07 -17.19 -4.02
CA SER A 447 -9.20 -18.59 -4.41
C SER A 447 -10.68 -18.82 -4.71
N PRO A 448 -11.03 -19.39 -5.86
CA PRO A 448 -12.41 -19.82 -6.10
C PRO A 448 -12.78 -20.93 -5.08
N PRO A 449 -14.05 -21.00 -4.64
CA PRO A 449 -14.51 -22.14 -3.84
C PRO A 449 -14.47 -23.40 -4.69
N GLY A 450 -13.90 -24.41 -4.16
CA GLY A 450 -13.95 -25.84 -4.44
C GLY A 450 -14.26 -26.35 -5.85
N LEU A 451 -13.27 -27.05 -6.40
CA LEU A 451 -13.41 -28.42 -6.93
C LEU A 451 -12.14 -29.18 -6.62
#